data_4a4cb4ffdebcf798eeb84bf1c1b8a89e
#
_entry.id   4a4cb4ffdebcf798eeb84bf1c1b8a89e
#
_cell.length_a   1.000
_cell.length_b   1.000
_cell.length_c   1.000
_cell.angle_alpha   90.00
_cell.angle_beta   90.00
_cell.angle_gamma   90.00
#
_symmetry.space_group_name_H-M   'P 1'
#
loop_
_entity.id
_entity.type
_entity.pdbx_description
1 polymer ?
#
loop_
_entity_poly.entity_id
_entity_poly.type
_entity_poly.pdbx_seq_one_letter_code
_entity_poly.pdbx_strand_id
1 'polypeptide(L)'
;MDFKDKVEMLLTFPDLYLEGMVSRIDEDHMIRPVESMAEAFDNKLKTIKIEELEKVFEWVYLETLNVKREANHNGPCNAHLFWAPANGPSFVRHEDPYDIYLKWMWGTKTIEIDGEVITLNADNPGVWVPAGTPHRGVNIEESIMISFGNERFLEDRWKL
;
A
#
# COMPACT_ATOMS: atom_id res chain seq x y z
N MET A 1 -19.57 1.88 -9.83
CA MET A 1 -18.13 2.22 -9.94
C MET A 1 -17.36 1.36 -8.95
N ASP A 2 -16.51 0.46 -9.41
CA ASP A 2 -15.68 -0.35 -8.52
C ASP A 2 -14.48 0.44 -7.99
N PHE A 3 -13.70 -0.16 -7.11
CA PHE A 3 -12.59 0.56 -6.49
C PHE A 3 -11.48 0.89 -7.48
N LYS A 4 -11.27 0.05 -8.49
CA LYS A 4 -10.30 0.33 -9.56
C LYS A 4 -10.68 1.59 -10.33
N ASP A 5 -11.96 1.76 -10.65
CA ASP A 5 -12.45 2.98 -11.32
C ASP A 5 -12.19 4.21 -10.47
N LYS A 6 -12.37 4.11 -9.15
CA LYS A 6 -12.08 5.22 -8.24
C LYS A 6 -10.60 5.58 -8.22
N VAL A 7 -9.72 4.58 -8.25
CA VAL A 7 -8.27 4.81 -8.31
C VAL A 7 -7.86 5.45 -9.63
N GLU A 8 -8.39 4.98 -10.74
CA GLU A 8 -8.14 5.57 -12.05
C GLU A 8 -8.58 7.04 -12.08
N MET A 9 -9.77 7.33 -11.53
CA MET A 9 -10.26 8.70 -11.43
C MET A 9 -9.33 9.54 -10.53
N LEU A 10 -8.93 9.02 -9.38
CA LEU A 10 -8.02 9.72 -8.46
C LEU A 10 -6.71 10.10 -9.17
N LEU A 11 -6.16 9.22 -9.98
CA LEU A 11 -4.93 9.45 -10.71
C LEU A 11 -5.05 10.50 -11.84
N THR A 12 -6.23 11.03 -12.10
CA THR A 12 -6.42 12.16 -13.02
C THR A 12 -6.28 13.51 -12.34
N PHE A 13 -6.23 13.58 -11.00
CA PHE A 13 -6.08 14.84 -10.29
C PHE A 13 -4.62 15.30 -10.26
N PRO A 14 -4.32 16.49 -10.85
CA PRO A 14 -2.94 17.00 -10.89
C PRO A 14 -2.30 17.18 -9.52
N ASP A 15 -3.10 17.48 -8.50
CA ASP A 15 -2.62 17.76 -7.14
C ASP A 15 -1.86 16.58 -6.54
N LEU A 16 -2.24 15.35 -6.86
CA LEU A 16 -1.53 14.17 -6.37
C LEU A 16 -0.06 14.16 -6.79
N TYR A 17 0.21 14.58 -8.02
CA TYR A 17 1.58 14.61 -8.55
C TYR A 17 2.35 15.82 -8.02
N LEU A 18 1.69 16.95 -7.90
CA LEU A 18 2.29 18.16 -7.33
C LEU A 18 2.69 17.97 -5.87
N GLU A 19 1.89 17.22 -5.11
CA GLU A 19 2.17 16.91 -3.71
C GLU A 19 3.13 15.71 -3.53
N GLY A 20 3.59 15.11 -4.62
CA GLY A 20 4.54 14.01 -4.56
C GLY A 20 3.96 12.71 -3.99
N MET A 21 2.64 12.51 -4.10
CA MET A 21 1.94 11.37 -3.51
C MET A 21 1.99 10.10 -4.37
N VAL A 22 2.36 10.21 -5.62
CA VAL A 22 2.35 9.09 -6.55
C VAL A 22 3.77 8.62 -6.85
N SER A 23 3.99 7.34 -6.67
CA SER A 23 5.26 6.67 -6.94
C SER A 23 5.01 5.40 -7.73
N ARG A 24 6.07 4.82 -8.28
CA ARG A 24 6.01 3.52 -8.94
C ARG A 24 7.12 2.62 -8.42
N ILE A 25 6.84 1.33 -8.35
CA ILE A 25 7.86 0.30 -8.15
C ILE A 25 8.14 -0.28 -9.53
N ASP A 26 9.40 -0.21 -9.95
CA ASP A 26 9.84 -0.70 -11.25
C ASP A 26 10.33 -2.14 -11.16
N GLU A 27 10.66 -2.74 -12.31
CA GLU A 27 11.07 -4.15 -12.39
C GLU A 27 12.37 -4.45 -11.62
N ASP A 28 13.18 -3.44 -11.34
CA ASP A 28 14.37 -3.55 -10.50
C ASP A 28 14.05 -3.48 -8.99
N HIS A 29 12.78 -3.48 -8.61
CA HIS A 29 12.27 -3.38 -7.25
C HIS A 29 12.53 -2.03 -6.57
N MET A 30 12.95 -1.03 -7.33
CA MET A 30 13.18 0.31 -6.80
C MET A 30 11.95 1.19 -6.96
N ILE A 31 11.72 2.04 -5.94
CA ILE A 31 10.64 3.01 -5.97
C ILE A 31 11.14 4.31 -6.62
N ARG A 32 10.30 4.90 -7.49
CA ARG A 32 10.59 6.16 -8.17
C ARG A 32 9.35 7.04 -8.19
N PRO A 33 9.50 8.37 -8.14
CA PRO A 33 8.34 9.26 -8.22
C PRO A 33 7.68 9.18 -9.60
N VAL A 34 6.35 9.37 -9.60
CA VAL A 34 5.56 9.56 -10.83
C VAL A 34 5.14 11.02 -10.86
N GLU A 35 5.53 11.74 -11.91
CA GLU A 35 5.38 13.18 -11.95
C GLU A 35 4.18 13.66 -12.77
N SER A 36 3.52 12.75 -13.51
CA SER A 36 2.39 13.09 -14.36
C SER A 36 1.43 11.93 -14.57
N MET A 37 0.21 12.25 -14.94
CA MET A 37 -0.80 11.25 -15.32
C MET A 37 -0.30 10.40 -16.50
N ALA A 38 0.40 10.99 -17.46
CA ALA A 38 0.95 10.27 -18.60
C ALA A 38 1.91 9.16 -18.17
N GLU A 39 2.77 9.42 -17.16
CA GLU A 39 3.64 8.39 -16.60
C GLU A 39 2.85 7.32 -15.85
N ALA A 40 1.81 7.72 -15.11
CA ALA A 40 1.00 6.77 -14.34
C ALA A 40 0.31 5.74 -15.26
N PHE A 41 -0.11 6.17 -16.44
CA PHE A 41 -0.85 5.35 -17.39
C PHE A 41 -0.04 4.92 -18.62
N ASP A 42 1.28 5.04 -18.59
CA ASP A 42 2.11 4.52 -19.69
C ASP A 42 2.07 2.97 -19.71
N ASN A 43 2.63 2.36 -20.77
CA ASN A 43 2.59 0.92 -20.96
C ASN A 43 3.72 0.17 -20.26
N LYS A 44 4.49 0.82 -19.42
CA LYS A 44 5.58 0.18 -18.68
C LYS A 44 5.04 -0.69 -17.55
N LEU A 45 5.63 -1.85 -17.36
CA LEU A 45 5.28 -2.73 -16.24
C LEU A 45 5.78 -2.11 -14.93
N LYS A 46 4.83 -1.73 -14.09
CA LYS A 46 5.10 -1.10 -12.81
C LYS A 46 3.94 -1.29 -11.85
N THR A 47 4.21 -1.18 -10.56
CA THR A 47 3.19 -1.08 -9.53
C THR A 47 3.07 0.37 -9.08
N ILE A 48 1.85 0.92 -9.11
CA ILE A 48 1.59 2.29 -8.65
C ILE A 48 1.41 2.27 -7.14
N LYS A 49 2.07 3.21 -6.47
CA LYS A 49 1.88 3.47 -5.04
C LYS A 49 1.33 4.88 -4.86
N ILE A 50 0.25 5.01 -4.09
CA ILE A 50 -0.28 6.32 -3.68
C ILE A 50 -0.08 6.43 -2.17
N GLU A 51 0.71 7.41 -1.75
CA GLU A 51 1.05 7.62 -0.36
C GLU A 51 -0.01 8.45 0.38
N GLU A 52 -0.10 8.27 1.68
CA GLU A 52 -0.91 9.08 2.58
C GLU A 52 -2.38 9.18 2.15
N LEU A 53 -2.97 8.05 1.78
CA LEU A 53 -4.34 7.98 1.28
C LEU A 53 -5.37 8.48 2.32
N GLU A 54 -5.03 8.44 3.60
CA GLU A 54 -5.84 8.98 4.70
C GLU A 54 -6.04 10.49 4.60
N LYS A 55 -5.22 11.18 3.83
CA LYS A 55 -5.38 12.62 3.55
C LYS A 55 -6.30 12.90 2.36
N VAL A 56 -6.68 11.86 1.63
CA VAL A 56 -7.47 11.98 0.39
C VAL A 56 -8.92 11.54 0.63
N PHE A 57 -9.11 10.43 1.34
CA PHE A 57 -10.43 9.87 1.61
C PHE A 57 -10.71 9.83 3.11
N GLU A 58 -11.83 10.43 3.51
CA GLU A 58 -12.28 10.41 4.91
C GLU A 58 -12.43 9.00 5.45
N TRP A 59 -13.00 8.08 4.67
CA TRP A 59 -13.20 6.70 5.13
C TRP A 59 -11.86 5.99 5.39
N VAL A 60 -10.81 6.33 4.65
CA VAL A 60 -9.47 5.79 4.91
C VAL A 60 -8.92 6.34 6.22
N TYR A 61 -9.09 7.63 6.46
CA TYR A 61 -8.72 8.24 7.74
C TYR A 61 -9.41 7.54 8.90
N LEU A 62 -10.73 7.32 8.80
CA LEU A 62 -11.49 6.63 9.85
C LEU A 62 -11.00 5.19 10.05
N GLU A 63 -10.62 4.50 8.97
CA GLU A 63 -10.06 3.17 9.06
C GLU A 63 -8.70 3.16 9.77
N THR A 64 -7.86 4.20 9.60
CA THR A 64 -6.61 4.30 10.37
C THR A 64 -6.88 4.33 11.87
N LEU A 65 -7.96 4.97 12.32
CA LEU A 65 -8.33 4.99 13.73
C LEU A 65 -8.71 3.60 14.24
N ASN A 66 -9.40 2.80 13.44
CA ASN A 66 -9.74 1.42 13.78
C ASN A 66 -8.50 0.54 13.86
N VAL A 67 -7.59 0.66 12.88
CA VAL A 67 -6.33 -0.08 12.85
C VAL A 67 -5.49 0.24 14.09
N LYS A 68 -5.37 1.51 14.43
CA LYS A 68 -4.64 1.94 15.64
C LYS A 68 -5.26 1.34 16.90
N ARG A 69 -6.57 1.36 17.01
CA ARG A 69 -7.28 0.85 18.18
C ARG A 69 -7.06 -0.66 18.34
N GLU A 70 -7.17 -1.42 17.26
CA GLU A 70 -6.96 -2.86 17.30
C GLU A 70 -5.53 -3.24 17.70
N ALA A 71 -4.56 -2.44 17.29
CA ALA A 71 -3.15 -2.66 17.62
C ALA A 71 -2.74 -2.00 18.95
N ASN A 72 -3.65 -1.29 19.62
CA ASN A 72 -3.35 -0.48 20.80
C ASN A 72 -2.16 0.47 20.55
N HIS A 73 -2.19 1.13 19.42
CA HIS A 73 -1.11 2.00 18.92
C HIS A 73 -1.40 3.47 19.17
N ASN A 74 -0.45 4.19 19.75
CA ASN A 74 -0.59 5.62 20.09
C ASN A 74 0.05 6.56 19.06
N GLY A 75 0.89 6.04 18.18
CA GLY A 75 1.57 6.82 17.16
C GLY A 75 0.73 7.07 15.91
N PRO A 76 1.32 7.63 14.86
CA PRO A 76 0.63 7.83 13.59
C PRO A 76 0.33 6.51 12.89
N CYS A 77 -0.72 6.50 12.06
CA CYS A 77 -1.03 5.38 11.19
C CYS A 77 -1.19 5.94 9.77
N ASN A 78 -0.35 5.49 8.86
CA ASN A 78 -0.36 5.93 7.46
C ASN A 78 -0.97 4.86 6.57
N ALA A 79 -1.68 5.28 5.55
CA ALA A 79 -2.29 4.39 4.58
C ALA A 79 -1.68 4.62 3.20
N HIS A 80 -1.13 3.55 2.61
CA HIS A 80 -0.57 3.59 1.27
C HIS A 80 -1.31 2.60 0.38
N LEU A 81 -1.68 3.05 -0.81
CA LEU A 81 -2.34 2.20 -1.80
C LEU A 81 -1.30 1.63 -2.76
N PHE A 82 -1.47 0.35 -3.11
CA PHE A 82 -0.68 -0.32 -4.14
C PHE A 82 -1.62 -0.87 -5.21
N TRP A 83 -1.43 -0.44 -6.44
CA TRP A 83 -2.11 -0.98 -7.60
C TRP A 83 -1.09 -1.70 -8.47
N ALA A 84 -1.11 -3.04 -8.40
CA ALA A 84 -0.18 -3.92 -9.11
C ALA A 84 -0.88 -4.58 -10.28
N PRO A 85 -0.30 -4.53 -11.50
CA PRO A 85 -0.80 -5.34 -12.61
C PRO A 85 -0.43 -6.81 -12.41
N ALA A 86 -1.00 -7.70 -13.21
CA ALA A 86 -0.58 -9.09 -13.22
C ALA A 86 0.93 -9.17 -13.49
N ASN A 87 1.64 -9.97 -12.69
CA ASN A 87 3.10 -10.09 -12.72
C ASN A 87 3.85 -8.78 -12.47
N GLY A 88 3.17 -7.82 -11.83
CA GLY A 88 3.75 -6.53 -11.49
C GLY A 88 4.87 -6.63 -10.48
N PRO A 89 5.83 -5.69 -10.51
CA PRO A 89 6.91 -5.66 -9.55
C PRO A 89 6.42 -5.31 -8.14
N SER A 90 7.16 -5.76 -7.13
CA SER A 90 6.95 -5.36 -5.74
C SER A 90 8.31 -5.10 -5.09
N PHE A 91 8.27 -4.60 -3.84
CA PHE A 91 9.49 -4.51 -3.05
C PHE A 91 10.07 -5.90 -2.82
N VAL A 92 11.40 -5.95 -2.66
CA VAL A 92 12.05 -7.18 -2.20
C VAL A 92 11.53 -7.58 -0.83
N ARG A 93 11.72 -8.83 -0.45
CA ARG A 93 11.38 -9.32 0.88
C ARG A 93 12.02 -8.44 1.95
N HIS A 94 11.21 -7.93 2.87
CA HIS A 94 11.64 -7.00 3.91
C HIS A 94 10.82 -7.17 5.18
N GLU A 95 11.29 -6.52 6.24
CA GLU A 95 10.60 -6.43 7.52
C GLU A 95 10.30 -4.96 7.81
N ASP A 96 9.21 -4.70 8.50
CA ASP A 96 8.90 -3.37 9.01
C ASP A 96 9.01 -3.37 10.54
N PRO A 97 9.47 -2.27 11.15
CA PRO A 97 9.65 -2.21 12.61
C PRO A 97 8.34 -1.96 13.37
N TYR A 98 7.21 -2.01 12.69
CA TYR A 98 5.87 -1.78 13.25
C TYR A 98 4.86 -2.72 12.63
N ASP A 99 3.71 -2.89 13.31
CA ASP A 99 2.63 -3.73 12.82
C ASP A 99 1.95 -3.10 11.61
N ILE A 100 1.63 -3.90 10.62
CA ILE A 100 0.96 -3.48 9.39
C ILE A 100 -0.32 -4.27 9.22
N TYR A 101 -1.38 -3.59 8.80
CA TYR A 101 -2.61 -4.22 8.36
C TYR A 101 -2.75 -4.05 6.84
N LEU A 102 -2.83 -5.16 6.12
CA LEU A 102 -3.00 -5.19 4.67
C LEU A 102 -4.46 -5.47 4.34
N LYS A 103 -5.08 -4.54 3.63
CA LYS A 103 -6.51 -4.62 3.28
C LYS A 103 -6.71 -4.74 1.78
N TRP A 104 -7.41 -5.80 1.36
CA TRP A 104 -7.83 -5.98 -0.02
C TRP A 104 -8.87 -4.93 -0.41
N MET A 105 -8.73 -4.39 -1.62
CA MET A 105 -9.70 -3.43 -2.17
C MET A 105 -10.30 -3.87 -3.49
N TRP A 106 -9.51 -4.57 -4.33
CA TRP A 106 -9.97 -5.00 -5.64
C TRP A 106 -9.03 -6.07 -6.21
N GLY A 107 -9.57 -6.94 -7.08
CA GLY A 107 -8.78 -7.98 -7.73
C GLY A 107 -8.41 -9.13 -6.79
N THR A 108 -7.23 -9.70 -6.98
CA THR A 108 -6.70 -10.78 -6.14
C THR A 108 -5.25 -10.48 -5.78
N LYS A 109 -4.97 -10.30 -4.50
CA LYS A 109 -3.62 -10.00 -4.01
C LYS A 109 -2.99 -11.24 -3.40
N THR A 110 -1.83 -11.63 -3.89
CA THR A 110 -1.03 -12.70 -3.29
C THR A 110 0.16 -12.11 -2.57
N ILE A 111 0.39 -12.54 -1.33
CA ILE A 111 1.45 -12.04 -0.45
C ILE A 111 2.15 -13.24 0.17
N GLU A 112 3.47 -13.17 0.26
CA GLU A 112 4.26 -14.11 1.06
C GLU A 112 4.55 -13.46 2.40
N ILE A 113 4.12 -14.10 3.49
CA ILE A 113 4.33 -13.65 4.86
C ILE A 113 4.99 -14.78 5.62
N ASP A 114 6.20 -14.55 6.12
CA ASP A 114 6.98 -15.53 6.86
C ASP A 114 7.08 -16.90 6.15
N GLY A 115 7.25 -16.85 4.82
CA GLY A 115 7.34 -18.03 3.97
C GLY A 115 6.01 -18.66 3.55
N GLU A 116 4.88 -18.19 4.09
CA GLU A 116 3.55 -18.66 3.70
C GLU A 116 2.94 -17.76 2.64
N VAL A 117 2.30 -18.36 1.64
CA VAL A 117 1.59 -17.64 0.59
C VAL A 117 0.14 -17.43 1.03
N ILE A 118 -0.28 -16.17 1.11
CA ILE A 118 -1.62 -15.78 1.53
C ILE A 118 -2.27 -15.02 0.37
N THR A 119 -3.54 -15.35 0.11
CA THR A 119 -4.33 -14.68 -0.92
C THR A 119 -5.39 -13.80 -0.27
N LEU A 120 -5.40 -12.52 -0.65
CA LEU A 120 -6.44 -11.56 -0.25
C LEU A 120 -7.43 -11.36 -1.39
N ASN A 121 -8.70 -11.43 -1.05
CA ASN A 121 -9.83 -11.26 -1.97
C ASN A 121 -11.08 -10.88 -1.15
N ALA A 122 -12.26 -10.87 -1.77
CA ALA A 122 -13.51 -10.53 -1.09
C ALA A 122 -13.83 -11.45 0.10
N ASP A 123 -13.43 -12.73 0.03
CA ASP A 123 -13.68 -13.71 1.10
C ASP A 123 -12.62 -13.67 2.21
N ASN A 124 -11.44 -13.16 1.92
CA ASN A 124 -10.34 -12.97 2.87
C ASN A 124 -9.73 -11.57 2.68
N PRO A 125 -10.40 -10.52 3.19
CA PRO A 125 -10.08 -9.14 2.79
C PRO A 125 -8.92 -8.49 3.55
N GLY A 126 -8.36 -9.13 4.56
CA GLY A 126 -7.31 -8.49 5.34
C GLY A 126 -6.41 -9.45 6.10
N VAL A 127 -5.21 -8.98 6.39
CA VAL A 127 -4.24 -9.74 7.18
C VAL A 127 -3.34 -8.78 7.96
N TRP A 128 -3.03 -9.15 9.20
CA TRP A 128 -2.03 -8.48 10.00
C TRP A 128 -0.64 -9.05 9.73
N VAL A 129 0.34 -8.15 9.59
CA VAL A 129 1.76 -8.49 9.52
C VAL A 129 2.43 -7.89 10.74
N PRO A 130 2.75 -8.68 11.76
CA PRO A 130 3.41 -8.18 12.96
C PRO A 130 4.79 -7.58 12.66
N ALA A 131 5.21 -6.62 13.48
CA ALA A 131 6.54 -6.03 13.41
C ALA A 131 7.62 -7.12 13.34
N GLY A 132 8.61 -6.94 12.48
CA GLY A 132 9.73 -7.87 12.32
C GLY A 132 9.41 -9.14 11.52
N THR A 133 8.23 -9.22 10.90
CA THR A 133 7.85 -10.38 10.08
C THR A 133 8.25 -10.16 8.62
N PRO A 134 9.10 -11.01 8.05
CA PRO A 134 9.49 -10.90 6.64
C PRO A 134 8.29 -11.10 5.71
N HIS A 135 8.14 -10.23 4.73
CA HIS A 135 7.03 -10.30 3.77
C HIS A 135 7.39 -9.67 2.43
N ARG A 136 6.65 -10.04 1.40
CA ARG A 136 6.73 -9.44 0.07
C ARG A 136 5.43 -9.65 -0.71
N GLY A 137 5.13 -8.76 -1.65
CA GLY A 137 4.07 -8.99 -2.62
C GLY A 137 4.50 -10.02 -3.68
N VAL A 138 3.56 -10.86 -4.08
CA VAL A 138 3.72 -11.80 -5.19
C VAL A 138 2.56 -11.55 -6.13
N ASN A 139 2.75 -10.65 -7.10
CA ASN A 139 1.67 -10.11 -7.91
C ASN A 139 1.34 -11.02 -9.11
N ILE A 140 0.73 -12.19 -8.86
CA ILE A 140 0.34 -13.12 -9.91
C ILE A 140 -0.80 -12.52 -10.73
N GLU A 141 -1.82 -11.96 -10.05
CA GLU A 141 -2.97 -11.32 -10.67
C GLU A 141 -2.99 -9.83 -10.37
N GLU A 142 -3.75 -9.07 -11.15
CA GLU A 142 -3.95 -7.65 -10.90
C GLU A 142 -4.69 -7.45 -9.58
N SER A 143 -4.26 -6.45 -8.79
CA SER A 143 -4.85 -6.18 -7.48
C SER A 143 -4.69 -4.73 -7.06
N ILE A 144 -5.58 -4.30 -6.15
CA ILE A 144 -5.44 -3.06 -5.40
C ILE A 144 -5.56 -3.41 -3.91
N MET A 145 -4.58 -2.94 -3.14
CA MET A 145 -4.48 -3.18 -1.72
C MET A 145 -4.10 -1.88 -1.01
N ILE A 146 -4.58 -1.69 0.21
CA ILE A 146 -4.12 -0.62 1.09
C ILE A 146 -3.32 -1.22 2.24
N SER A 147 -2.14 -0.67 2.47
CA SER A 147 -1.29 -1.01 3.61
C SER A 147 -1.43 0.06 4.68
N PHE A 148 -1.91 -0.32 5.86
CA PHE A 148 -2.00 0.55 7.03
C PHE A 148 -0.83 0.27 7.95
N GLY A 149 0.09 1.24 8.09
CA GLY A 149 1.28 1.11 8.91
C GLY A 149 1.15 1.88 10.22
N ASN A 150 1.25 1.17 11.35
CA ASN A 150 1.25 1.76 12.69
C ASN A 150 2.65 2.29 13.01
N GLU A 151 3.02 3.42 12.42
CA GLU A 151 4.34 3.99 12.52
C GLU A 151 4.62 4.58 13.91
N ARG A 152 5.88 4.67 14.26
CA ARG A 152 6.32 5.34 15.50
C ARG A 152 6.56 6.81 15.22
N PHE A 153 6.38 7.65 16.22
CA PHE A 153 6.86 9.03 16.16
C PHE A 153 8.38 9.02 15.92
N LEU A 154 8.85 10.01 15.18
CA LEU A 154 10.28 10.11 14.86
C LEU A 154 11.14 10.14 16.11
N GLU A 155 10.70 10.84 17.15
CA GLU A 155 11.41 10.93 18.43
C GLU A 155 11.59 9.56 19.12
N ASP A 156 10.65 8.63 18.93
CA ASP A 156 10.75 7.29 19.51
C ASP A 156 11.87 6.47 18.89
N ARG A 157 12.23 6.79 17.66
CA ARG A 157 13.32 6.11 16.94
C ARG A 157 14.69 6.44 17.54
N TRP A 158 14.80 7.56 18.23
CA TRP A 158 16.04 8.00 18.86
C TRP A 158 16.28 7.37 20.23
N LYS A 159 15.26 6.76 20.81
CA LYS A 159 15.33 6.10 22.12
C LYS A 159 15.83 4.65 22.02
N LEU A 160 16.01 4.19 20.82
CA LEU A 160 16.52 2.87 20.53
C LEU A 160 18.05 2.85 20.53
#